data_a5d6e1d777045d7cb9642395a58da91c
#
_entry.id   a5d6e1d777045d7cb9642395a58da91c
#
_cell.length_a   1.000
_cell.length_b   1.000
_cell.length_c   1.000
_cell.angle_alpha   90.00
_cell.angle_beta   90.00
_cell.angle_gamma   90.00
#
_symmetry.space_group_name_H-M   'P 1'
#
loop_
_entity.id
_entity.type
_entity.pdbx_description
1 polymer ?
#
loop_
_entity_poly.entity_id
_entity_poly.type
_entity_poly.pdbx_seq_one_letter_code
_entity_poly.pdbx_strand_id
1 'polypeptide(L)'
;MREYRILADERSAEDLSDLFLEKGALAASLEDADADSTDEAPLYGEPGLEPETCAWPRSIISVLTADDCHFKNLLDDCVKELGCEAPELLSVSDVEDQDWVRITQAQFQPSHVSPRLWIVPSWSEPPVADALNVRLDPGVAFGTGSHPTTRLCLNWLDENIKSADRVLDYGCGTGILAIGAKKLGAAEVCGTD
;
A
#
# COMPACT_ATOMS: atom_id res chain seq x y z
N MET A 1 4.26 20.84 1.13
CA MET A 1 2.94 20.53 0.54
C MET A 1 1.85 20.84 1.55
N ARG A 2 0.61 21.12 1.09
CA ARG A 2 -0.54 21.35 1.98
C ARG A 2 -1.70 20.45 1.62
N GLU A 3 -2.35 19.93 2.63
CA GLU A 3 -3.58 19.16 2.51
C GLU A 3 -4.77 20.01 2.95
N TYR A 4 -5.80 19.99 2.13
CA TYR A 4 -7.07 20.64 2.38
C TYR A 4 -8.16 19.59 2.43
N ARG A 5 -8.89 19.53 3.55
CA ARG A 5 -10.03 18.62 3.67
C ARG A 5 -11.32 19.44 3.55
N ILE A 6 -12.15 19.06 2.59
CA ILE A 6 -13.41 19.73 2.30
C ILE A 6 -14.54 18.72 2.34
N LEU A 7 -15.74 19.18 2.76
CA LEU A 7 -16.95 18.36 2.79
C LEU A 7 -17.79 18.64 1.54
N ALA A 8 -18.04 17.59 0.77
CA ALA A 8 -18.85 17.63 -0.44
C ALA A 8 -20.02 16.65 -0.36
N ASP A 9 -21.05 16.90 -1.17
CA ASP A 9 -22.18 15.98 -1.34
C ASP A 9 -21.86 14.87 -2.37
N GLU A 10 -22.65 13.80 -2.35
CA GLU A 10 -22.50 12.64 -3.23
C GLU A 10 -22.43 13.02 -4.72
N ARG A 11 -23.16 14.08 -5.15
CA ARG A 11 -23.30 14.42 -6.57
C ARG A 11 -22.08 15.13 -7.13
N SER A 12 -21.36 15.84 -6.26
CA SER A 12 -20.26 16.70 -6.67
C SER A 12 -18.89 16.14 -6.26
N ALA A 13 -18.83 15.19 -5.32
CA ALA A 13 -17.60 14.74 -4.71
C ALA A 13 -16.62 14.10 -5.72
N GLU A 14 -17.11 13.20 -6.57
CA GLU A 14 -16.27 12.51 -7.56
C GLU A 14 -15.78 13.48 -8.64
N ASP A 15 -16.69 14.23 -9.24
CA ASP A 15 -16.36 15.22 -10.27
C ASP A 15 -15.41 16.31 -9.74
N LEU A 16 -15.60 16.76 -8.49
CA LEU A 16 -14.68 17.71 -7.85
C LEU A 16 -13.29 17.11 -7.64
N SER A 17 -13.22 15.85 -7.18
CA SER A 17 -11.95 15.15 -6.99
C SER A 17 -11.15 15.06 -8.29
N ASP A 18 -11.81 14.65 -9.37
CA ASP A 18 -11.19 14.54 -10.69
C ASP A 18 -10.74 15.91 -11.20
N LEU A 19 -11.59 16.92 -11.07
CA LEU A 19 -11.28 18.26 -11.54
C LEU A 19 -10.12 18.91 -10.74
N PHE A 20 -9.98 18.63 -9.45
CA PHE A 20 -8.81 19.05 -8.70
C PHE A 20 -7.52 18.48 -9.27
N LEU A 21 -7.50 17.19 -9.62
CA LEU A 21 -6.34 16.56 -10.25
C LEU A 21 -6.04 17.17 -11.62
N GLU A 22 -7.06 17.38 -12.46
CA GLU A 22 -6.90 18.00 -13.76
C GLU A 22 -6.33 19.44 -13.69
N LYS A 23 -6.71 20.19 -12.65
CA LYS A 23 -6.26 21.57 -12.42
C LYS A 23 -4.96 21.67 -11.63
N GLY A 24 -4.28 20.55 -11.35
CA GLY A 24 -2.93 20.51 -10.83
C GLY A 24 -2.78 20.25 -9.33
N ALA A 25 -3.80 19.72 -8.66
CA ALA A 25 -3.59 19.11 -7.36
C ALA A 25 -2.66 17.90 -7.48
N LEU A 26 -1.84 17.64 -6.47
CA LEU A 26 -0.88 16.54 -6.43
C LEU A 26 -1.58 15.20 -6.17
N ALA A 27 -2.63 15.23 -5.36
CA ALA A 27 -3.50 14.11 -5.07
C ALA A 27 -4.88 14.60 -4.64
N ALA A 28 -5.91 13.79 -4.89
CA ALA A 28 -7.24 13.96 -4.32
C ALA A 28 -7.76 12.58 -3.94
N SER A 29 -8.34 12.44 -2.74
CA SER A 29 -8.93 11.20 -2.25
C SER A 29 -10.27 11.47 -1.61
N LEU A 30 -11.18 10.48 -1.72
CA LEU A 30 -12.51 10.52 -1.14
C LEU A 30 -12.55 9.62 0.10
N GLU A 31 -13.18 10.10 1.16
CA GLU A 31 -13.41 9.37 2.41
C GLU A 31 -14.88 9.55 2.82
N ASP A 32 -15.44 8.55 3.51
CA ASP A 32 -16.75 8.70 4.15
C ASP A 32 -16.64 9.70 5.29
N ALA A 33 -17.45 10.76 5.25
CA ALA A 33 -17.51 11.73 6.35
C ALA A 33 -18.13 11.15 7.63
N ASP A 34 -18.90 10.08 7.49
CA ASP A 34 -19.63 9.41 8.56
C ASP A 34 -18.98 8.07 8.97
N ALA A 35 -17.73 7.80 8.51
CA ALA A 35 -16.96 6.62 8.89
C ALA A 35 -16.90 6.46 10.41
N ASP A 36 -16.97 5.21 10.88
CA ASP A 36 -17.02 4.86 12.32
C ASP A 36 -18.24 5.42 13.09
N SER A 37 -19.24 5.96 12.41
CA SER A 37 -20.48 6.42 13.01
C SER A 37 -21.64 5.44 12.79
N THR A 38 -22.81 5.74 13.37
CA THR A 38 -24.05 4.96 13.12
C THR A 38 -24.63 5.20 11.72
N ASP A 39 -24.17 6.23 11.04
CA ASP A 39 -24.62 6.65 9.71
C ASP A 39 -23.63 6.24 8.61
N GLU A 40 -22.60 5.46 8.96
CA GLU A 40 -21.64 4.89 7.99
C GLU A 40 -22.36 4.09 6.91
N ALA A 41 -22.08 4.43 5.66
CA ALA A 41 -22.65 3.76 4.49
C ALA A 41 -21.53 3.07 3.71
N PRO A 42 -21.29 1.74 3.93
CA PRO A 42 -20.21 1.06 3.24
C PRO A 42 -20.50 0.96 1.75
N LEU A 43 -19.53 1.37 0.92
CA LEU A 43 -19.54 1.16 -0.52
C LEU A 43 -18.86 -0.17 -0.84
N TYR A 44 -19.63 -1.14 -1.31
CA TYR A 44 -19.12 -2.44 -1.73
C TYR A 44 -19.07 -2.51 -3.25
N GLY A 45 -17.90 -2.85 -3.79
CA GLY A 45 -17.72 -3.24 -5.19
C GLY A 45 -17.33 -4.72 -5.25
N GLU A 46 -18.14 -5.55 -5.89
CA GLU A 46 -17.77 -6.93 -6.23
C GLU A 46 -17.46 -7.01 -7.74
N PRO A 47 -16.58 -7.93 -8.16
CA PRO A 47 -16.33 -8.13 -9.60
C PRO A 47 -17.64 -8.45 -10.35
N GLY A 48 -18.05 -7.53 -11.24
CA GLY A 48 -19.32 -7.63 -11.99
C GLY A 48 -20.55 -7.02 -11.33
N LEU A 49 -20.39 -6.40 -10.15
CA LEU A 49 -21.39 -5.58 -9.46
C LEU A 49 -20.71 -4.26 -9.06
N GLU A 50 -20.49 -3.40 -10.03
CA GLU A 50 -19.97 -2.06 -9.75
C GLU A 50 -21.03 -1.24 -9.00
N PRO A 51 -20.65 -0.48 -7.95
CA PRO A 51 -21.58 0.39 -7.26
C PRO A 51 -22.13 1.46 -8.21
N GLU A 52 -23.38 1.85 -8.05
CA GLU A 52 -24.01 2.91 -8.85
C GLU A 52 -23.39 4.30 -8.60
N THR A 53 -22.69 4.46 -7.47
CA THR A 53 -21.97 5.67 -7.05
C THR A 53 -20.65 5.30 -6.41
N CYS A 54 -19.62 6.11 -6.64
CA CYS A 54 -18.30 5.98 -6.02
C CYS A 54 -18.09 6.98 -4.86
N ALA A 55 -19.13 7.73 -4.49
CA ALA A 55 -19.11 8.70 -3.41
C ALA A 55 -20.17 8.41 -2.35
N TRP A 56 -19.91 8.85 -1.13
CA TRP A 56 -20.85 8.77 -0.01
C TRP A 56 -21.82 9.96 -0.01
N PRO A 57 -22.98 9.85 0.67
CA PRO A 57 -23.92 10.97 0.82
C PRO A 57 -23.27 12.25 1.35
N ARG A 58 -22.25 12.07 2.22
CA ARG A 58 -21.36 13.10 2.72
C ARG A 58 -19.92 12.58 2.55
N SER A 59 -19.19 13.20 1.66
CA SER A 59 -17.81 12.81 1.35
C SER A 59 -16.82 13.87 1.81
N ILE A 60 -15.72 13.44 2.42
CA ILE A 60 -14.57 14.32 2.64
C ILE A 60 -13.64 14.14 1.45
N ILE A 61 -13.32 15.24 0.77
CA ILE A 61 -12.28 15.27 -0.24
C ILE A 61 -11.01 15.79 0.41
N SER A 62 -9.96 14.96 0.46
CA SER A 62 -8.62 15.36 0.89
C SER A 62 -7.79 15.74 -0.33
N VAL A 63 -7.51 17.03 -0.51
CA VAL A 63 -6.80 17.58 -1.66
C VAL A 63 -5.39 17.99 -1.24
N LEU A 64 -4.38 17.34 -1.82
CA LEU A 64 -2.97 17.68 -1.60
C LEU A 64 -2.48 18.62 -2.69
N THR A 65 -1.86 19.73 -2.30
CA THR A 65 -1.34 20.72 -3.23
C THR A 65 0.12 21.06 -2.96
N ALA A 66 0.80 21.64 -3.95
CA ALA A 66 2.10 22.25 -3.77
C ALA A 66 2.01 23.54 -2.92
N ASP A 67 3.11 23.96 -2.32
CA ASP A 67 3.15 25.11 -1.42
C ASP A 67 2.82 26.45 -2.11
N ASP A 68 3.04 26.55 -3.40
CA ASP A 68 2.77 27.73 -4.23
C ASP A 68 1.33 27.75 -4.79
N CYS A 69 0.53 26.72 -4.52
CA CYS A 69 -0.86 26.65 -4.96
C CYS A 69 -1.75 27.58 -4.13
N HIS A 70 -2.53 28.40 -4.81
CA HIS A 70 -3.60 29.20 -4.20
C HIS A 70 -4.90 28.40 -4.17
N PHE A 71 -5.05 27.51 -3.18
CA PHE A 71 -6.18 26.57 -3.08
C PHE A 71 -7.56 27.24 -3.24
N LYS A 72 -7.75 28.44 -2.70
CA LYS A 72 -9.03 29.15 -2.84
C LYS A 72 -9.38 29.40 -4.33
N ASN A 73 -8.41 29.81 -5.13
CA ASN A 73 -8.64 30.05 -6.56
C ASN A 73 -8.92 28.72 -7.27
N LEU A 74 -8.17 27.67 -6.94
CA LEU A 74 -8.38 26.33 -7.46
C LEU A 74 -9.79 25.83 -7.17
N LEU A 75 -10.25 25.97 -5.92
CA LEU A 75 -11.60 25.59 -5.49
C LEU A 75 -12.69 26.40 -6.23
N ASP A 76 -12.55 27.73 -6.27
CA ASP A 76 -13.50 28.62 -6.92
C ASP A 76 -13.63 28.27 -8.43
N ASP A 77 -12.52 27.93 -9.10
CA ASP A 77 -12.51 27.52 -10.50
C ASP A 77 -13.20 26.17 -10.70
N CYS A 78 -12.98 25.19 -9.82
CA CYS A 78 -13.65 23.90 -9.88
C CYS A 78 -15.15 24.02 -9.64
N VAL A 79 -15.57 24.74 -8.61
CA VAL A 79 -16.98 24.98 -8.26
C VAL A 79 -17.71 25.69 -9.39
N LYS A 80 -17.07 26.70 -10.01
CA LYS A 80 -17.65 27.43 -11.13
C LYS A 80 -17.83 26.55 -12.38
N GLU A 81 -16.87 25.68 -12.65
CA GLU A 81 -16.92 24.78 -13.82
C GLU A 81 -18.00 23.73 -13.67
N LEU A 82 -18.13 23.12 -12.49
CA LEU A 82 -19.17 22.14 -12.21
C LEU A 82 -20.56 22.75 -11.94
N GLY A 83 -20.61 24.02 -11.57
CA GLY A 83 -21.86 24.68 -11.18
C GLY A 83 -22.48 24.10 -9.90
N CYS A 84 -21.65 23.54 -9.02
CA CYS A 84 -22.09 22.98 -7.74
C CYS A 84 -22.00 24.03 -6.61
N GLU A 85 -22.57 23.70 -5.44
CA GLU A 85 -22.37 24.51 -4.23
C GLU A 85 -20.90 24.39 -3.76
N ALA A 86 -20.38 25.49 -3.21
CA ALA A 86 -19.03 25.50 -2.68
C ALA A 86 -18.94 24.59 -1.43
N PRO A 87 -18.08 23.57 -1.43
CA PRO A 87 -17.93 22.67 -0.30
C PRO A 87 -17.35 23.41 0.93
N GLU A 88 -17.70 22.90 2.12
CA GLU A 88 -17.20 23.42 3.38
C GLU A 88 -15.73 23.02 3.59
N LEU A 89 -14.86 23.98 3.90
CA LEU A 89 -13.49 23.70 4.29
C LEU A 89 -13.42 23.24 5.75
N LEU A 90 -13.08 21.97 5.98
CA LEU A 90 -13.00 21.37 7.31
C LEU A 90 -11.67 21.65 8.01
N SER A 91 -10.57 21.44 7.29
CA SER A 91 -9.21 21.63 7.86
C SER A 91 -8.18 21.91 6.79
N VAL A 92 -7.06 22.50 7.24
CA VAL A 92 -5.85 22.69 6.44
C VAL A 92 -4.68 22.20 7.27
N SER A 93 -3.82 21.36 6.71
CA SER A 93 -2.60 20.87 7.36
C SER A 93 -1.40 20.97 6.45
N ASP A 94 -0.25 21.29 7.05
CA ASP A 94 1.01 21.22 6.34
C ASP A 94 1.49 19.76 6.32
N VAL A 95 1.76 19.24 5.12
CA VAL A 95 2.34 17.92 4.92
C VAL A 95 3.82 18.08 4.63
N GLU A 96 4.64 17.64 5.57
CA GLU A 96 6.09 17.63 5.39
C GLU A 96 6.47 16.70 4.23
N ASP A 97 7.43 17.13 3.44
CA ASP A 97 8.04 16.28 2.44
C ASP A 97 8.94 15.26 3.15
N GLN A 98 8.41 14.06 3.31
CA GLN A 98 9.11 12.98 3.99
C GLN A 98 9.70 12.01 2.95
N ASP A 99 10.90 11.53 3.23
CA ASP A 99 11.51 10.43 2.48
C ASP A 99 10.75 9.12 2.80
N TRP A 100 9.63 8.93 2.10
CA TRP A 100 8.77 7.74 2.24
C TRP A 100 9.51 6.44 1.99
N VAL A 101 10.52 6.46 1.13
CA VAL A 101 11.39 5.31 0.87
C VAL A 101 12.13 4.93 2.14
N ARG A 102 12.77 5.90 2.79
CA ARG A 102 13.51 5.68 4.02
C ARG A 102 12.61 5.27 5.19
N ILE A 103 11.43 5.89 5.30
CA ILE A 103 10.45 5.55 6.35
C ILE A 103 9.96 4.11 6.15
N THR A 104 9.60 3.75 4.92
CA THR A 104 9.16 2.39 4.60
C THR A 104 10.28 1.38 4.83
N GLN A 105 11.50 1.68 4.41
CA GLN A 105 12.67 0.83 4.66
C GLN A 105 12.95 0.62 6.15
N ALA A 106 12.73 1.66 6.98
CA ALA A 106 12.93 1.56 8.43
C ALA A 106 11.95 0.58 9.11
N GLN A 107 10.79 0.35 8.53
CA GLN A 107 9.79 -0.61 9.03
C GLN A 107 10.19 -2.07 8.79
N PHE A 108 11.04 -2.31 7.78
CA PHE A 108 11.45 -3.66 7.39
C PHE A 108 12.89 -3.95 7.85
N GLN A 109 13.01 -4.58 9.00
CA GLN A 109 14.28 -4.99 9.57
C GLN A 109 14.59 -6.46 9.21
N PRO A 110 15.88 -6.87 9.23
CA PRO A 110 16.23 -8.27 9.10
C PRO A 110 15.45 -9.14 10.08
N SER A 111 14.85 -10.22 9.58
CA SER A 111 13.96 -11.09 10.34
C SER A 111 14.54 -12.50 10.46
N HIS A 112 14.71 -12.97 11.68
CA HIS A 112 15.08 -14.36 11.98
C HIS A 112 13.85 -15.27 11.79
N VAL A 113 13.92 -16.21 10.88
CA VAL A 113 12.78 -17.06 10.51
C VAL A 113 12.90 -18.45 11.09
N SER A 114 14.06 -19.08 10.95
CA SER A 114 14.35 -20.43 11.45
C SER A 114 15.77 -20.47 11.99
N PRO A 115 16.18 -21.57 12.67
CA PRO A 115 17.53 -21.67 13.25
C PRO A 115 18.68 -21.31 12.31
N ARG A 116 18.52 -21.57 10.99
CA ARG A 116 19.56 -21.32 9.98
C ARG A 116 19.24 -20.17 9.03
N LEU A 117 17.97 -19.67 8.97
CA LEU A 117 17.50 -18.79 7.90
C LEU A 117 17.10 -17.40 8.39
N TRP A 118 17.63 -16.39 7.72
CA TRP A 118 17.26 -14.99 7.87
C TRP A 118 16.68 -14.43 6.58
N ILE A 119 15.72 -13.53 6.70
CA ILE A 119 15.26 -12.67 5.61
C ILE A 119 15.88 -11.30 5.85
N VAL A 120 16.60 -10.79 4.85
CA VAL A 120 17.37 -9.56 4.96
C VAL A 120 17.05 -8.65 3.77
N PRO A 121 16.47 -7.47 4.00
CA PRO A 121 16.29 -6.47 2.94
C PRO A 121 17.63 -6.05 2.30
N SER A 122 17.62 -5.61 1.03
CA SER A 122 18.83 -5.24 0.30
C SER A 122 19.59 -4.07 0.95
N TRP A 123 18.88 -3.16 1.62
CA TRP A 123 19.43 -2.00 2.33
C TRP A 123 19.96 -2.31 3.74
N SER A 124 19.89 -3.55 4.19
CA SER A 124 20.34 -3.96 5.52
C SER A 124 21.52 -4.93 5.46
N GLU A 125 22.42 -4.83 6.43
CA GLU A 125 23.46 -5.83 6.62
C GLU A 125 22.91 -7.06 7.33
N PRO A 126 23.38 -8.29 6.97
CA PRO A 126 22.96 -9.50 7.67
C PRO A 126 23.39 -9.46 9.12
N PRO A 127 22.48 -9.69 10.09
CA PRO A 127 22.83 -9.74 11.50
C PRO A 127 23.82 -10.88 11.84
N VAL A 128 23.76 -11.98 11.07
CA VAL A 128 24.65 -13.12 11.17
C VAL A 128 25.17 -13.45 9.75
N ALA A 129 26.43 -13.11 9.49
CA ALA A 129 27.03 -13.23 8.16
C ALA A 129 27.05 -14.67 7.64
N ASP A 130 27.32 -15.63 8.53
CA ASP A 130 27.45 -17.06 8.19
C ASP A 130 26.11 -17.81 8.15
N ALA A 131 24.99 -17.14 8.47
CA ALA A 131 23.66 -17.72 8.34
C ALA A 131 23.19 -17.73 6.87
N LEU A 132 22.19 -18.53 6.59
CA LEU A 132 21.53 -18.54 5.28
C LEU A 132 20.68 -17.27 5.14
N ASN A 133 21.19 -16.26 4.49
CA ASN A 133 20.50 -14.98 4.32
C ASN A 133 19.75 -14.95 3.00
N VAL A 134 18.41 -14.91 3.03
CA VAL A 134 17.55 -14.64 1.88
C VAL A 134 17.46 -13.12 1.71
N ARG A 135 18.10 -12.59 0.68
CA ARG A 135 17.97 -11.18 0.28
C ARG A 135 16.64 -10.99 -0.42
N LEU A 136 15.75 -10.19 0.18
CA LEU A 136 14.43 -9.94 -0.34
C LEU A 136 13.92 -8.58 0.13
N ASP A 137 13.49 -7.77 -0.82
CA ASP A 137 12.88 -6.48 -0.56
C ASP A 137 11.36 -6.62 -0.50
N PRO A 138 10.70 -6.05 0.53
CA PRO A 138 9.24 -5.94 0.55
C PRO A 138 8.76 -5.18 -0.68
N GLY A 139 7.81 -5.75 -1.39
CA GLY A 139 7.25 -5.19 -2.61
C GLY A 139 5.74 -5.39 -2.66
N VAL A 140 5.16 -5.13 -3.83
CA VAL A 140 3.72 -5.29 -4.09
C VAL A 140 3.31 -6.76 -4.10
N ALA A 141 4.25 -7.67 -4.44
CA ALA A 141 3.97 -9.11 -4.46
C ALA A 141 3.90 -9.69 -3.04
N PHE A 142 3.01 -10.67 -2.86
CA PHE A 142 2.88 -11.40 -1.60
C PHE A 142 4.17 -12.18 -1.27
N GLY A 143 4.54 -12.22 0.02
CA GLY A 143 5.70 -12.99 0.49
C GLY A 143 6.85 -12.14 1.01
N THR A 144 6.57 -11.11 1.82
CA THR A 144 7.61 -10.32 2.52
C THR A 144 8.34 -11.09 3.62
N GLY A 145 7.86 -12.30 3.96
CA GLY A 145 8.39 -13.12 5.05
C GLY A 145 7.89 -12.73 6.45
N SER A 146 7.14 -11.65 6.58
CA SER A 146 6.54 -11.25 7.86
C SER A 146 5.27 -12.05 8.20
N HIS A 147 4.56 -12.56 7.17
CA HIS A 147 3.32 -13.29 7.38
C HIS A 147 3.56 -14.64 8.08
N PRO A 148 2.74 -15.02 9.08
CA PRO A 148 2.89 -16.27 9.82
C PRO A 148 2.94 -17.53 8.94
N THR A 149 2.12 -17.59 7.89
CA THR A 149 2.08 -18.72 6.94
C THR A 149 3.42 -18.90 6.22
N THR A 150 4.01 -17.81 5.71
CA THR A 150 5.32 -17.85 5.05
C THR A 150 6.41 -18.34 6.01
N ARG A 151 6.37 -17.86 7.26
CA ARG A 151 7.32 -18.29 8.30
C ARG A 151 7.18 -19.78 8.62
N LEU A 152 5.95 -20.29 8.74
CA LEU A 152 5.69 -21.71 8.97
C LEU A 152 6.23 -22.58 7.83
N CYS A 153 6.00 -22.17 6.58
CA CYS A 153 6.52 -22.88 5.41
C CYS A 153 8.07 -22.89 5.39
N LEU A 154 8.70 -21.74 5.67
CA LEU A 154 10.17 -21.65 5.72
C LEU A 154 10.76 -22.47 6.86
N ASN A 155 10.15 -22.51 8.03
CA ASN A 155 10.56 -23.37 9.13
C ASN A 155 10.45 -24.85 8.75
N TRP A 156 9.33 -25.24 8.12
CA TRP A 156 9.17 -26.60 7.64
C TRP A 156 10.23 -26.99 6.59
N LEU A 157 10.53 -26.09 5.66
CA LEU A 157 11.61 -26.28 4.68
C LEU A 157 12.97 -26.46 5.38
N ASP A 158 13.27 -25.66 6.40
CA ASP A 158 14.52 -25.76 7.15
C ASP A 158 14.71 -27.12 7.83
N GLU A 159 13.63 -27.69 8.33
CA GLU A 159 13.65 -28.98 9.00
C GLU A 159 13.67 -30.18 8.05
N ASN A 160 13.09 -30.05 6.84
CA ASN A 160 12.77 -31.20 6.00
C ASN A 160 13.54 -31.28 4.68
N ILE A 161 14.10 -30.17 4.17
CA ILE A 161 14.83 -30.15 2.89
C ILE A 161 16.10 -31.01 2.96
N LYS A 162 16.27 -31.83 1.92
CA LYS A 162 17.46 -32.66 1.68
C LYS A 162 18.17 -32.28 0.38
N SER A 163 19.44 -32.59 0.28
CA SER A 163 20.29 -32.21 -0.87
C SER A 163 19.88 -32.82 -2.21
N ALA A 164 19.03 -33.85 -2.21
CA ALA A 164 18.52 -34.48 -3.42
C ALA A 164 17.11 -34.01 -3.82
N ASP A 165 16.48 -33.17 -3.00
CA ASP A 165 15.10 -32.80 -3.21
C ASP A 165 14.95 -31.84 -4.40
N ARG A 166 13.83 -32.01 -5.11
CA ARG A 166 13.36 -31.12 -6.15
C ARG A 166 12.10 -30.41 -5.61
N VAL A 167 12.08 -29.10 -5.67
CA VAL A 167 11.01 -28.28 -5.11
C VAL A 167 10.31 -27.48 -6.21
N LEU A 168 8.99 -27.54 -6.22
CA LEU A 168 8.14 -26.66 -7.00
C LEU A 168 7.40 -25.72 -6.05
N ASP A 169 7.59 -24.43 -6.24
CA ASP A 169 6.86 -23.35 -5.56
C ASP A 169 5.78 -22.85 -6.52
N TYR A 170 4.52 -23.29 -6.29
CA TYR A 170 3.39 -22.95 -7.13
C TYR A 170 2.62 -21.79 -6.50
N GLY A 171 2.47 -20.68 -7.23
CA GLY A 171 2.02 -19.41 -6.68
C GLY A 171 3.15 -18.73 -5.90
N CYS A 172 4.33 -18.62 -6.51
CA CYS A 172 5.55 -18.30 -5.78
C CYS A 172 5.63 -16.82 -5.31
N GLY A 173 4.87 -15.91 -5.89
CA GLY A 173 4.90 -14.48 -5.58
C GLY A 173 6.32 -13.93 -5.65
N THR A 174 6.89 -13.47 -4.53
CA THR A 174 8.28 -12.99 -4.44
C THR A 174 9.32 -14.09 -4.64
N GLY A 175 8.92 -15.36 -4.68
CA GLY A 175 9.81 -16.51 -4.73
C GLY A 175 10.50 -16.84 -3.40
N ILE A 176 10.04 -16.28 -2.30
CA ILE A 176 10.70 -16.42 -0.98
C ILE A 176 10.88 -17.87 -0.56
N LEU A 177 9.87 -18.75 -0.80
CA LEU A 177 9.94 -20.17 -0.46
C LEU A 177 10.90 -20.90 -1.39
N ALA A 178 10.87 -20.61 -2.69
CA ALA A 178 11.79 -21.15 -3.68
C ALA A 178 13.25 -20.78 -3.36
N ILE A 179 13.50 -19.49 -3.07
CA ILE A 179 14.84 -19.01 -2.69
C ILE A 179 15.29 -19.66 -1.38
N GLY A 180 14.42 -19.75 -0.39
CA GLY A 180 14.66 -20.40 0.88
C GLY A 180 15.03 -21.88 0.69
N ALA A 181 14.23 -22.64 -0.05
CA ALA A 181 14.48 -24.05 -0.35
C ALA A 181 15.85 -24.27 -1.04
N LYS A 182 16.19 -23.39 -2.01
CA LYS A 182 17.49 -23.47 -2.69
C LYS A 182 18.66 -23.21 -1.75
N LYS A 183 18.56 -22.20 -0.91
CA LYS A 183 19.59 -21.88 0.09
C LYS A 183 19.73 -22.96 1.17
N LEU A 184 18.62 -23.64 1.51
CA LEU A 184 18.61 -24.76 2.45
C LEU A 184 19.20 -26.05 1.86
N GLY A 185 19.47 -26.11 0.56
CA GLY A 185 20.23 -27.17 -0.08
C GLY A 185 19.46 -28.05 -1.06
N ALA A 186 18.23 -27.66 -1.47
CA ALA A 186 17.51 -28.38 -2.51
C ALA A 186 18.31 -28.47 -3.82
N ALA A 187 18.29 -29.63 -4.49
CA ALA A 187 19.00 -29.87 -5.74
C ALA A 187 18.47 -28.96 -6.85
N GLU A 188 17.17 -28.98 -7.05
CA GLU A 188 16.48 -28.17 -8.04
C GLU A 188 15.32 -27.43 -7.41
N VAL A 189 15.10 -26.20 -7.84
CA VAL A 189 13.94 -25.41 -7.41
C VAL A 189 13.36 -24.68 -8.62
N CYS A 190 12.05 -24.74 -8.76
CA CYS A 190 11.29 -24.00 -9.76
C CYS A 190 10.18 -23.24 -9.05
N GLY A 191 10.02 -21.96 -9.39
CA GLY A 191 8.89 -21.13 -8.98
C GLY A 191 8.03 -20.80 -10.19
N THR A 192 6.71 -20.78 -10.02
CA THR A 192 5.74 -20.33 -11.01
C THR A 192 4.62 -19.58 -10.32
N ASP A 193 4.13 -18.52 -10.98
CA ASP A 193 3.04 -17.67 -10.49
C ASP A 193 1.86 -17.73 -11.44
#